data_144fb0b2dcc7bc4be3da5f69a087c385
#
_entry.id   144fb0b2dcc7bc4be3da5f69a087c385
#
_cell.length_a   1.000
_cell.length_b   1.000
_cell.length_c   1.000
_cell.angle_alpha   90.00
_cell.angle_beta   90.00
_cell.angle_gamma   90.00
#
_symmetry.space_group_name_H-M   'P 1'
#
loop_
_entity.id
_entity.type
_entity.pdbx_description
1 polymer ?
#
loop_
_entity_poly.entity_id
_entity_poly.type
_entity_poly.pdbx_seq_one_letter_code
_entity_poly.pdbx_strand_id
1 'polypeptide(L)'
;MSNKEEIIQYCHDCISGVIPSGKKHVWACERFLRDLERIGTPEFPYIWDEQRADKIVKWFALLKHTKGALAGTPIILTPWQKFRECQIYGWIHRETGRRRFRKAFTEVARKNAKSQMEAGEALYELGITSSQNHEVNEIYTAGVKRDQSKIVFDECDLMTKGTLIRSKFNFKRDCIEHLKTGSFIKALSKEDGKSG
;
A
#
# COMPACT_ATOMS: atom_id res chain seq x y z
N MET A 1 -0.16 -22.46 -2.51
CA MET A 1 -0.78 -21.69 -1.41
C MET A 1 -1.21 -20.34 -1.98
N SER A 2 -2.45 -19.94 -1.79
CA SER A 2 -2.93 -18.61 -2.17
C SER A 2 -2.37 -17.54 -1.24
N ASN A 3 -2.38 -16.25 -1.66
CA ASN A 3 -1.98 -15.16 -0.75
C ASN A 3 -2.83 -15.13 0.52
N LYS A 4 -4.12 -15.48 0.44
CA LYS A 4 -5.01 -15.56 1.60
C LYS A 4 -4.56 -16.63 2.59
N GLU A 5 -4.25 -17.84 2.12
CA GLU A 5 -3.76 -18.94 2.96
C GLU A 5 -2.42 -18.58 3.63
N GLU A 6 -1.51 -17.96 2.89
CA GLU A 6 -0.22 -17.50 3.42
C GLU A 6 -0.41 -16.44 4.53
N ILE A 7 -1.34 -15.50 4.35
CA ILE A 7 -1.67 -14.48 5.36
C ILE A 7 -2.32 -15.11 6.61
N ILE A 8 -3.21 -16.09 6.43
CA ILE A 8 -3.84 -16.82 7.54
C ILE A 8 -2.77 -17.55 8.36
N GLN A 9 -1.87 -18.27 7.68
CA GLN A 9 -0.77 -18.97 8.36
C GLN A 9 0.13 -17.99 9.11
N TYR A 10 0.51 -16.88 8.46
CA TYR A 10 1.27 -15.80 9.10
C TYR A 10 0.59 -15.28 10.38
N CYS A 11 -0.72 -15.09 10.35
CA CYS A 11 -1.46 -14.65 11.54
C CYS A 11 -1.40 -15.68 12.67
N HIS A 12 -1.56 -16.97 12.37
CA HIS A 12 -1.43 -18.05 13.35
C HIS A 12 -0.02 -18.09 13.96
N ASP A 13 1.02 -17.93 13.15
CA ASP A 13 2.41 -17.91 13.60
C ASP A 13 2.71 -16.72 14.53
N CYS A 14 2.12 -15.55 14.24
CA CYS A 14 2.23 -14.37 15.11
C CYS A 14 1.48 -14.55 16.44
N ILE A 15 0.27 -15.11 16.41
CA ILE A 15 -0.57 -15.31 17.60
C ILE A 15 0.04 -16.37 18.52
N SER A 16 0.56 -17.47 17.96
CA SER A 16 1.21 -18.54 18.73
C SER A 16 2.63 -18.20 19.22
N GLY A 17 3.21 -17.09 18.77
CA GLY A 17 4.57 -16.68 19.13
C GLY A 17 5.69 -17.36 18.34
N VAL A 18 5.39 -18.15 17.33
CA VAL A 18 6.38 -18.69 16.37
C VAL A 18 7.10 -17.53 15.68
N ILE A 19 6.37 -16.48 15.29
CA ILE A 19 6.91 -15.22 14.83
C ILE A 19 6.81 -14.20 15.97
N PRO A 20 7.92 -13.78 16.59
CA PRO A 20 7.91 -12.75 17.63
C PRO A 20 7.25 -11.46 17.14
N SER A 21 6.17 -11.04 17.75
CA SER A 21 5.34 -9.94 17.30
C SER A 21 4.90 -9.03 18.45
N GLY A 22 4.85 -7.72 18.20
CA GLY A 22 4.34 -6.77 19.18
C GLY A 22 2.83 -6.95 19.42
N LYS A 23 2.36 -6.68 20.64
CA LYS A 23 0.98 -6.86 21.07
C LYS A 23 -0.08 -6.29 20.10
N LYS A 24 0.15 -5.07 19.58
CA LYS A 24 -0.78 -4.45 18.62
C LYS A 24 -0.83 -5.19 17.28
N HIS A 25 0.28 -5.79 16.87
CA HIS A 25 0.32 -6.59 15.65
C HIS A 25 -0.43 -7.92 15.83
N VAL A 26 -0.23 -8.59 16.97
CA VAL A 26 -1.02 -9.79 17.33
C VAL A 26 -2.52 -9.47 17.30
N TRP A 27 -2.96 -8.37 17.90
CA TRP A 27 -4.37 -7.95 17.84
C TRP A 27 -4.88 -7.69 16.42
N ALA A 28 -4.02 -7.20 15.52
CA ALA A 28 -4.40 -7.03 14.11
C ALA A 28 -4.59 -8.39 13.42
N CYS A 29 -3.75 -9.38 13.74
CA CYS A 29 -3.89 -10.76 13.25
C CYS A 29 -5.15 -11.43 13.79
N GLU A 30 -5.40 -11.37 15.11
CA GLU A 30 -6.62 -11.88 15.73
C GLU A 30 -7.89 -11.24 15.14
N ARG A 31 -7.88 -9.92 14.93
CA ARG A 31 -8.99 -9.22 14.29
C ARG A 31 -9.23 -9.75 12.88
N PHE A 32 -8.18 -9.97 12.09
CA PHE A 32 -8.31 -10.47 10.73
C PHE A 32 -8.99 -11.84 10.70
N LEU A 33 -8.53 -12.79 11.51
CA LEU A 33 -9.11 -14.14 11.57
C LEU A 33 -10.57 -14.09 12.00
N ARG A 34 -10.88 -13.36 13.09
CA ARG A 34 -12.25 -13.15 13.55
C ARG A 34 -13.15 -12.49 12.50
N ASP A 35 -12.64 -11.53 11.75
CA ASP A 35 -13.40 -10.84 10.72
C ASP A 35 -13.69 -11.74 9.50
N LEU A 36 -12.81 -12.69 9.20
CA LEU A 36 -13.09 -13.73 8.18
C LEU A 36 -14.26 -14.63 8.57
N GLU A 37 -14.38 -14.98 9.86
CA GLU A 37 -15.51 -15.79 10.39
C GLU A 37 -16.84 -15.03 10.37
N ARG A 38 -16.79 -13.70 10.41
CA ARG A 38 -17.99 -12.84 10.42
C ARG A 38 -18.56 -12.56 9.03
N ILE A 39 -17.85 -12.94 7.97
CA ILE A 39 -18.33 -12.73 6.59
C ILE A 39 -19.68 -13.42 6.43
N GLY A 40 -20.68 -12.67 5.92
CA GLY A 40 -22.03 -13.19 5.69
C GLY A 40 -22.99 -12.97 6.86
N THR A 41 -22.53 -12.52 8.03
CA THR A 41 -23.43 -12.15 9.13
C THR A 41 -24.10 -10.79 8.87
N PRO A 42 -25.31 -10.54 9.37
CA PRO A 42 -26.02 -9.27 9.19
C PRO A 42 -25.27 -8.04 9.70
N GLU A 43 -24.57 -8.20 10.84
CA GLU A 43 -23.86 -7.13 11.54
C GLU A 43 -22.50 -6.80 10.92
N PHE A 44 -22.03 -7.59 9.94
CA PHE A 44 -20.73 -7.40 9.31
C PHE A 44 -20.87 -7.14 7.80
N PRO A 45 -20.91 -5.87 7.40
CA PRO A 45 -21.19 -5.49 6.00
C PRO A 45 -19.97 -5.62 5.10
N TYR A 46 -18.87 -6.22 5.56
CA TYR A 46 -17.63 -6.33 4.81
C TYR A 46 -17.40 -7.75 4.30
N ILE A 47 -16.75 -7.83 3.14
CA ILE A 47 -16.29 -9.08 2.54
C ILE A 47 -14.80 -8.98 2.23
N TRP A 48 -14.15 -10.15 2.13
CA TRP A 48 -12.80 -10.26 1.63
C TRP A 48 -12.82 -10.45 0.12
N ASP A 49 -12.29 -9.47 -0.60
CA ASP A 49 -12.10 -9.52 -2.05
C ASP A 49 -10.68 -10.02 -2.36
N GLU A 50 -10.57 -11.30 -2.69
CA GLU A 50 -9.31 -11.97 -2.97
C GLU A 50 -8.61 -11.38 -4.20
N GLN A 51 -9.39 -10.99 -5.22
CA GLN A 51 -8.83 -10.39 -6.43
C GLN A 51 -8.16 -9.04 -6.15
N ARG A 52 -8.75 -8.22 -5.28
CA ARG A 52 -8.15 -6.95 -4.87
C ARG A 52 -6.92 -7.16 -3.99
N ALA A 53 -6.95 -8.12 -3.08
CA ALA A 53 -5.79 -8.50 -2.27
C ALA A 53 -4.64 -9.01 -3.13
N ASP A 54 -4.91 -9.87 -4.11
CA ASP A 54 -3.90 -10.36 -5.05
C ASP A 54 -3.36 -9.26 -5.97
N LYS A 55 -4.22 -8.32 -6.35
CA LYS A 55 -3.83 -7.24 -7.26
C LYS A 55 -2.75 -6.34 -6.65
N ILE A 56 -2.87 -5.95 -5.39
CA ILE A 56 -1.84 -5.14 -4.73
C ILE A 56 -0.53 -5.92 -4.58
N VAL A 57 -0.57 -7.22 -4.28
CA VAL A 57 0.63 -8.06 -4.21
C VAL A 57 1.33 -8.14 -5.57
N LYS A 58 0.57 -8.40 -6.64
CA LYS A 58 1.09 -8.42 -8.01
C LYS A 58 1.62 -7.06 -8.47
N TRP A 59 1.00 -5.98 -8.01
CA TRP A 59 1.46 -4.62 -8.30
C TRP A 59 2.89 -4.38 -7.80
N PHE A 60 3.19 -4.74 -6.56
CA PHE A 60 4.53 -4.57 -6.01
C PHE A 60 5.59 -5.33 -6.83
N ALA A 61 5.26 -6.49 -7.37
CA ALA A 61 6.16 -7.25 -8.23
C ALA A 61 6.49 -6.56 -9.58
N LEU A 62 5.72 -5.56 -9.98
CA LEU A 62 6.03 -4.72 -11.15
C LEU A 62 6.99 -3.58 -10.84
N LEU A 63 7.22 -3.28 -9.57
CA LEU A 63 8.13 -2.26 -9.07
C LEU A 63 9.49 -2.86 -8.73
N LYS A 64 10.51 -2.02 -8.62
CA LYS A 64 11.87 -2.47 -8.33
C LYS A 64 12.39 -1.93 -7.01
N HIS A 65 13.19 -2.75 -6.33
CA HIS A 65 14.00 -2.27 -5.23
C HIS A 65 14.97 -1.18 -5.69
N THR A 66 15.09 -0.11 -4.90
CA THR A 66 15.89 1.06 -5.27
C THR A 66 17.28 1.07 -4.65
N LYS A 67 17.48 0.32 -3.56
CA LYS A 67 18.69 0.36 -2.74
C LYS A 67 19.07 -1.02 -2.22
N GLY A 68 20.35 -1.15 -1.81
CA GLY A 68 20.88 -2.37 -1.18
C GLY A 68 21.14 -3.49 -2.18
N ALA A 69 21.35 -4.71 -1.65
CA ALA A 69 21.69 -5.89 -2.44
C ALA A 69 20.62 -6.31 -3.45
N LEU A 70 19.36 -5.91 -3.22
CA LEU A 70 18.24 -6.24 -4.10
C LEU A 70 17.94 -5.15 -5.13
N ALA A 71 18.73 -4.05 -5.19
CA ALA A 71 18.50 -2.95 -6.11
C ALA A 71 18.32 -3.45 -7.56
N GLY A 72 17.27 -2.97 -8.23
CA GLY A 72 16.93 -3.35 -9.61
C GLY A 72 16.11 -4.63 -9.75
N THR A 73 15.96 -5.44 -8.71
CA THR A 73 15.11 -6.65 -8.74
C THR A 73 13.65 -6.31 -8.42
N PRO A 74 12.66 -7.12 -8.86
CA PRO A 74 11.27 -6.96 -8.49
C PRO A 74 11.04 -7.02 -6.98
N ILE A 75 10.07 -6.25 -6.48
CA ILE A 75 9.71 -6.25 -5.06
C ILE A 75 8.78 -7.44 -4.78
N ILE A 76 9.28 -8.38 -4.02
CA ILE A 76 8.48 -9.50 -3.50
C ILE A 76 8.15 -9.20 -2.04
N LEU A 77 6.87 -9.00 -1.75
CA LEU A 77 6.42 -8.68 -0.40
C LEU A 77 6.68 -9.84 0.56
N THR A 78 7.29 -9.52 1.69
CA THR A 78 7.43 -10.45 2.82
C THR A 78 6.07 -10.74 3.47
N PRO A 79 5.89 -11.80 4.27
CA PRO A 79 4.58 -12.15 4.84
C PRO A 79 3.91 -11.01 5.63
N TRP A 80 4.66 -10.24 6.44
CA TRP A 80 4.10 -9.11 7.18
C TRP A 80 3.68 -7.93 6.28
N GLN A 81 4.44 -7.67 5.20
CA GLN A 81 4.09 -6.66 4.21
C GLN A 81 2.84 -7.08 3.44
N LYS A 82 2.80 -8.34 3.01
CA LYS A 82 1.66 -8.93 2.34
C LYS A 82 0.40 -8.86 3.21
N PHE A 83 0.50 -9.23 4.49
CA PHE A 83 -0.58 -9.09 5.47
C PHE A 83 -1.09 -7.64 5.51
N ARG A 84 -0.19 -6.66 5.69
CA ARG A 84 -0.56 -5.24 5.77
C ARG A 84 -1.27 -4.75 4.50
N GLU A 85 -0.68 -4.96 3.34
CA GLU A 85 -1.24 -4.50 2.07
C GLU A 85 -2.61 -5.13 1.78
N CYS A 86 -2.71 -6.42 1.98
CA CYS A 86 -3.97 -7.12 1.75
C CYS A 86 -5.06 -6.70 2.74
N GLN A 87 -4.71 -6.32 4.00
CA GLN A 87 -5.69 -5.74 4.93
C GLN A 87 -6.28 -4.43 4.38
N ILE A 88 -5.44 -3.56 3.83
CA ILE A 88 -5.87 -2.26 3.32
C ILE A 88 -6.76 -2.42 2.08
N TYR A 89 -6.38 -3.30 1.15
CA TYR A 89 -6.99 -3.38 -0.18
C TYR A 89 -8.00 -4.51 -0.34
N GLY A 90 -7.89 -5.60 0.44
CA GLY A 90 -8.74 -6.77 0.30
C GLY A 90 -10.10 -6.67 1.01
N TRP A 91 -10.24 -5.84 2.05
CA TRP A 91 -11.51 -5.66 2.73
C TRP A 91 -12.36 -4.57 2.09
N ILE A 92 -13.54 -4.93 1.61
CA ILE A 92 -14.49 -4.01 0.98
C ILE A 92 -15.88 -4.11 1.60
N HIS A 93 -16.63 -3.03 1.55
CA HIS A 93 -18.03 -3.01 1.92
C HIS A 93 -18.86 -3.72 0.84
N ARG A 94 -19.68 -4.67 1.24
CA ARG A 94 -20.45 -5.58 0.38
C ARG A 94 -21.31 -4.85 -0.67
N GLU A 95 -21.99 -3.77 -0.27
CA GLU A 95 -22.92 -3.03 -1.14
C GLU A 95 -22.21 -1.94 -1.96
N THR A 96 -21.27 -1.21 -1.35
CA THR A 96 -20.65 -0.04 -1.99
C THR A 96 -19.37 -0.32 -2.72
N GLY A 97 -18.75 -1.49 -2.49
CA GLY A 97 -17.44 -1.85 -3.01
C GLY A 97 -16.29 -0.97 -2.51
N ARG A 98 -16.55 -0.04 -1.57
CA ARG A 98 -15.53 0.84 -1.00
C ARG A 98 -14.67 0.10 0.01
N ARG A 99 -13.39 0.49 0.12
CA ARG A 99 -12.47 -0.06 1.10
C ARG A 99 -12.98 0.15 2.53
N ARG A 100 -12.83 -0.88 3.37
CA ARG A 100 -13.14 -0.81 4.80
C ARG A 100 -12.15 0.10 5.52
N PHE A 101 -10.86 -0.08 5.29
CA PHE A 101 -9.82 0.66 5.97
C PHE A 101 -9.42 1.89 5.14
N ARG A 102 -9.68 3.07 5.70
CA ARG A 102 -9.33 4.38 5.11
C ARG A 102 -8.11 5.01 5.77
N LYS A 103 -7.68 4.45 6.91
CA LYS A 103 -6.51 4.91 7.66
C LYS A 103 -5.67 3.71 8.03
N ALA A 104 -4.37 3.80 7.80
CA ALA A 104 -3.39 2.83 8.23
C ALA A 104 -2.32 3.54 9.07
N PHE A 105 -1.96 2.94 10.19
CA PHE A 105 -0.84 3.37 11.01
C PHE A 105 0.25 2.31 10.95
N THR A 106 1.44 2.69 10.50
CA THR A 106 2.57 1.78 10.35
C THR A 106 3.74 2.27 11.19
N GLU A 107 4.08 1.48 12.21
CA GLU A 107 5.23 1.72 13.07
C GLU A 107 6.19 0.52 12.92
N VAL A 108 7.31 0.76 12.27
CA VAL A 108 8.35 -0.24 12.04
C VAL A 108 9.72 0.39 12.25
N ALA A 109 10.69 -0.41 12.67
CA ALA A 109 12.07 0.04 12.84
C ALA A 109 12.65 0.57 11.52
N ARG A 110 13.71 1.37 11.61
CA ARG A 110 14.44 1.85 10.42
C ARG A 110 14.93 0.66 9.58
N LYS A 111 15.05 0.86 8.27
CA LYS A 111 15.50 -0.14 7.27
C LYS A 111 14.52 -1.30 7.01
N ASN A 112 13.25 -1.16 7.40
CA ASN A 112 12.17 -2.10 7.09
C ASN A 112 11.31 -1.65 5.89
N ALA A 113 11.90 -1.03 4.89
CA ALA A 113 11.29 -0.65 3.62
C ALA A 113 10.02 0.22 3.72
N LYS A 114 9.78 0.96 4.84
CA LYS A 114 8.57 1.77 5.03
C LYS A 114 8.31 2.73 3.86
N SER A 115 9.28 3.57 3.51
CA SER A 115 9.13 4.54 2.41
C SER A 115 8.89 3.86 1.06
N GLN A 116 9.47 2.68 0.84
CA GLN A 116 9.26 1.90 -0.38
C GLN A 116 7.83 1.34 -0.44
N MET A 117 7.27 0.88 0.67
CA MET A 117 5.87 0.45 0.75
C MET A 117 4.92 1.62 0.50
N GLU A 118 5.13 2.75 1.17
CA GLU A 118 4.33 3.96 1.01
C GLU A 118 4.38 4.50 -0.44
N ALA A 119 5.54 4.44 -1.08
CA ALA A 119 5.69 4.82 -2.49
C ALA A 119 4.96 3.84 -3.44
N GLY A 120 5.04 2.55 -3.17
CA GLY A 120 4.31 1.52 -3.92
C GLY A 120 2.79 1.69 -3.82
N GLU A 121 2.28 2.02 -2.62
CA GLU A 121 0.88 2.35 -2.39
C GLU A 121 0.46 3.63 -3.12
N ALA A 122 1.27 4.70 -3.02
CA ALA A 122 0.99 5.96 -3.71
C ALA A 122 0.88 5.76 -5.23
N LEU A 123 1.78 4.98 -5.83
CA LEU A 123 1.72 4.63 -7.25
C LEU A 123 0.52 3.74 -7.59
N TYR A 124 0.12 2.83 -6.68
CA TYR A 124 -1.08 2.01 -6.85
C TYR A 124 -2.36 2.87 -6.86
N GLU A 125 -2.48 3.79 -5.92
CA GLU A 125 -3.58 4.76 -5.86
C GLU A 125 -3.60 5.66 -7.10
N LEU A 126 -2.42 6.10 -7.55
CA LEU A 126 -2.25 6.93 -8.72
C LEU A 126 -2.73 6.26 -10.01
N GLY A 127 -2.33 5.01 -10.23
CA GLY A 127 -2.55 4.32 -11.51
C GLY A 127 -3.73 3.37 -11.49
N ILE A 128 -3.78 2.46 -10.50
CA ILE A 128 -4.76 1.36 -10.46
C ILE A 128 -6.09 1.83 -9.89
N THR A 129 -6.08 2.41 -8.67
CA THR A 129 -7.32 2.80 -8.00
C THR A 129 -8.05 3.89 -8.77
N SER A 130 -7.34 4.92 -9.25
CA SER A 130 -7.92 5.99 -10.05
C SER A 130 -8.56 5.49 -11.35
N SER A 131 -7.89 4.53 -12.02
CA SER A 131 -8.43 3.93 -13.25
C SER A 131 -9.65 3.05 -12.99
N GLN A 132 -9.70 2.33 -11.87
CA GLN A 132 -10.82 1.46 -11.49
C GLN A 132 -12.07 2.25 -11.10
N ASN A 133 -11.86 3.34 -10.37
CA ASN A 133 -12.95 4.19 -9.90
C ASN A 133 -13.39 5.23 -10.93
N HIS A 134 -12.63 5.40 -12.03
CA HIS A 134 -12.81 6.49 -12.99
C HIS A 134 -12.79 7.89 -12.34
N GLU A 135 -11.92 8.03 -11.32
CA GLU A 135 -11.78 9.25 -10.52
C GLU A 135 -10.36 9.83 -10.65
N VAL A 136 -10.25 11.13 -10.45
CA VAL A 136 -8.95 11.80 -10.29
C VAL A 136 -8.53 11.68 -8.82
N ASN A 137 -7.45 10.97 -8.56
CA ASN A 137 -6.89 10.85 -7.23
C ASN A 137 -5.79 11.90 -7.02
N GLU A 138 -5.90 12.67 -5.96
CA GLU A 138 -4.89 13.60 -5.50
C GLU A 138 -4.13 12.97 -4.33
N ILE A 139 -2.86 12.62 -4.54
CA ILE A 139 -2.03 11.96 -3.55
C ILE A 139 -0.97 12.94 -3.05
N TYR A 140 -0.88 13.07 -1.74
CA TYR A 140 0.06 13.97 -1.10
C TYR A 140 0.99 13.21 -0.15
N THR A 141 2.30 13.44 -0.30
CA THR A 141 3.29 13.02 0.69
C THR A 141 3.60 14.20 1.58
N ALA A 142 3.46 14.05 2.89
CA ALA A 142 3.65 15.10 3.87
C ALA A 142 4.73 14.73 4.90
N GLY A 143 5.51 15.69 5.31
CA GLY A 143 6.53 15.54 6.35
C GLY A 143 6.75 16.85 7.08
N VAL A 144 7.42 16.80 8.25
CA VAL A 144 7.75 18.00 9.05
C VAL A 144 8.69 18.93 8.28
N LYS A 145 9.58 18.36 7.45
CA LYS A 145 10.48 19.08 6.55
C LYS A 145 10.24 18.65 5.10
N ARG A 146 10.49 19.56 4.15
CA ARG A 146 10.35 19.29 2.72
C ARG A 146 11.13 18.04 2.28
N ASP A 147 12.36 17.87 2.76
CA ASP A 147 13.17 16.71 2.43
C ASP A 147 12.53 15.39 2.87
N GLN A 148 11.78 15.39 3.97
CA GLN A 148 11.07 14.19 4.45
C GLN A 148 9.87 13.86 3.57
N SER A 149 9.09 14.86 3.13
CA SER A 149 7.97 14.62 2.21
C SER A 149 8.46 14.14 0.85
N LYS A 150 9.64 14.59 0.40
CA LYS A 150 10.25 14.16 -0.85
C LYS A 150 10.75 12.71 -0.84
N ILE A 151 11.07 12.13 0.30
CA ILE A 151 11.60 10.75 0.37
C ILE A 151 10.67 9.75 -0.33
N VAL A 152 9.38 9.80 -0.04
CA VAL A 152 8.39 8.89 -0.65
C VAL A 152 8.16 9.25 -2.12
N PHE A 153 8.10 10.55 -2.42
CA PHE A 153 7.93 11.05 -3.78
C PHE A 153 9.09 10.61 -4.71
N ASP A 154 10.34 10.80 -4.25
CA ASP A 154 11.52 10.42 -5.02
C ASP A 154 11.63 8.89 -5.17
N GLU A 155 11.19 8.14 -4.15
CA GLU A 155 11.12 6.68 -4.20
C GLU A 155 10.13 6.20 -5.27
N CYS A 156 8.99 6.89 -5.49
CA CYS A 156 8.06 6.59 -6.58
C CYS A 156 8.74 6.68 -7.97
N ASP A 157 9.57 7.71 -8.19
CA ASP A 157 10.33 7.83 -9.43
C ASP A 157 11.33 6.67 -9.59
N LEU A 158 12.11 6.41 -8.54
CA LEU A 158 13.17 5.41 -8.57
C LEU A 158 12.64 3.98 -8.78
N MET A 159 11.56 3.59 -8.10
CA MET A 159 10.97 2.25 -8.17
C MET A 159 10.43 1.91 -9.55
N THR A 160 10.06 2.90 -10.35
CA THR A 160 9.50 2.70 -11.69
C THR A 160 10.57 2.68 -12.79
N LYS A 161 11.81 3.10 -12.51
CA LYS A 161 12.88 3.14 -13.51
C LYS A 161 13.16 1.76 -14.11
N GLY A 162 13.14 1.69 -15.45
CA GLY A 162 13.33 0.44 -16.18
C GLY A 162 12.20 -0.59 -16.01
N THR A 163 11.00 -0.15 -15.65
CA THR A 163 9.77 -0.97 -15.62
C THR A 163 8.83 -0.57 -16.75
N LEU A 164 7.97 -1.50 -17.18
CA LEU A 164 6.96 -1.23 -18.21
C LEU A 164 5.89 -0.24 -17.75
N ILE A 165 5.62 -0.18 -16.45
CA ILE A 165 4.60 0.70 -15.92
C ILE A 165 5.01 2.18 -15.93
N ARG A 166 6.32 2.47 -16.02
CA ARG A 166 6.82 3.85 -16.05
C ARG A 166 6.19 4.69 -17.17
N SER A 167 5.93 4.09 -18.32
CA SER A 167 5.31 4.76 -19.46
C SER A 167 3.86 5.22 -19.23
N LYS A 168 3.23 4.80 -18.12
CA LYS A 168 1.89 5.22 -17.73
C LYS A 168 1.87 6.54 -16.97
N PHE A 169 3.04 7.00 -16.54
CA PHE A 169 3.20 8.18 -15.69
C PHE A 169 4.08 9.23 -16.33
N ASN A 170 3.78 10.49 -16.07
CA ASN A 170 4.59 11.65 -16.42
C ASN A 170 5.30 12.16 -15.17
N PHE A 171 6.63 12.05 -15.14
CA PHE A 171 7.47 12.45 -14.01
C PHE A 171 7.99 13.87 -14.21
N LYS A 172 7.47 14.81 -13.43
CA LYS A 172 7.92 16.20 -13.35
C LYS A 172 8.72 16.42 -12.06
N ARG A 173 9.38 17.54 -11.93
CA ARG A 173 10.21 17.89 -10.77
C ARG A 173 9.47 17.78 -9.42
N ASP A 174 8.22 18.21 -9.36
CA ASP A 174 7.42 18.31 -8.13
C ASP A 174 6.05 17.62 -8.24
N CYS A 175 5.83 16.86 -9.32
CA CYS A 175 4.57 16.20 -9.59
C CYS A 175 4.76 14.93 -10.42
N ILE A 176 4.11 13.84 -10.04
CA ILE A 176 3.98 12.63 -10.87
C ILE A 176 2.52 12.53 -11.28
N GLU A 177 2.25 12.48 -12.58
CA GLU A 177 0.89 12.45 -13.13
C GLU A 177 0.61 11.11 -13.80
N HIS A 178 -0.59 10.58 -13.63
CA HIS A 178 -1.06 9.44 -14.40
C HIS A 178 -1.69 9.90 -15.70
N LEU A 179 -1.12 9.48 -16.83
CA LEU A 179 -1.49 9.97 -18.16
C LEU A 179 -2.95 9.72 -18.55
N LYS A 180 -3.57 8.64 -18.02
CA LYS A 180 -4.93 8.27 -18.37
C LYS A 180 -6.00 9.03 -17.59
N THR A 181 -5.79 9.25 -16.28
CA THR A 181 -6.82 9.81 -15.39
C THR A 181 -6.57 11.26 -15.00
N GLY A 182 -5.35 11.79 -15.20
CA GLY A 182 -4.95 13.08 -14.68
C GLY A 182 -4.69 13.12 -13.17
N SER A 183 -4.76 11.96 -12.50
CA SER A 183 -4.40 11.82 -11.08
C SER A 183 -2.94 12.20 -10.86
N PHE A 184 -2.60 12.67 -9.66
CA PHE A 184 -1.24 13.11 -9.40
C PHE A 184 -0.74 12.83 -7.98
N ILE A 185 0.60 12.76 -7.84
CA ILE A 185 1.32 12.73 -6.55
C ILE A 185 2.13 14.02 -6.42
N LYS A 186 2.05 14.69 -5.27
CA LYS A 186 2.84 15.85 -4.91
C LYS A 186 3.43 15.73 -3.50
N ALA A 187 4.66 16.22 -3.32
CA ALA A 187 5.25 16.37 -2.00
C ALA A 187 4.88 17.74 -1.42
N LEU A 188 4.19 17.76 -0.28
CA LEU A 188 3.83 19.01 0.41
C LEU A 188 5.01 19.54 1.21
N SER A 189 5.17 20.87 1.25
CA SER A 189 6.10 21.58 2.12
C SER A 189 5.37 22.58 3.01
N LYS A 190 6.02 23.02 4.12
CA LYS A 190 5.49 24.08 4.97
C LYS A 190 5.28 25.42 4.25
N GLU A 191 6.00 25.63 3.16
CA GLU A 191 5.91 26.87 2.36
C GLU A 191 4.67 26.89 1.47
N ASP A 192 4.13 25.74 1.09
CA ASP A 192 2.93 25.63 0.26
C ASP A 192 1.65 26.05 1.03
N GLY A 193 1.70 26.16 2.36
CA GLY A 193 0.59 26.61 3.22
C GLY A 193 0.53 28.10 3.48
N LYS A 194 1.43 28.92 2.91
CA LYS A 194 1.47 30.38 3.11
C LYS A 194 0.87 31.19 1.95
N SER A 195 0.31 30.53 0.95
CA SER A 195 -0.37 31.16 -0.20
C SER A 195 -1.88 30.98 -0.06
N GLY A 196 -2.45 31.64 0.90
CA GLY A 196 -3.90 31.74 1.12
C GLY A 196 -4.23 32.97 1.92
#